data_93ac79a923a3f502be3ab7c8f9a1a27c
#
_entry.id   93ac79a923a3f502be3ab7c8f9a1a27c
#
_cell.length_a   1.000
_cell.length_b   1.000
_cell.length_c   1.000
_cell.angle_alpha   90.00
_cell.angle_beta   90.00
_cell.angle_gamma   90.00
#
_symmetry.space_group_name_H-M   'P 1'
#
loop_
_entity.id
_entity.type
_entity.pdbx_description
1 polymer ?
#
loop_
_entity_poly.entity_id
_entity_poly.type
_entity_poly.pdbx_seq_one_letter_code
_entity_poly.pdbx_strand_id
1 'polypeptide(L)'
;MFARMLSVFSAVFDRAQNAAMHRLHEAQRTGHIKCFIFPYLGQQDRQLPNPPADLVRREEAHAYPTNFNAMPDEWIERLSLRGEQLTLCLARAYIPDLVQESCLRSSAPGCRANDLGQVGDQPSNP
;
A
#
# COMPACT_ATOMS: atom_id res chain seq x y z
N MET A 1 14.09 31.11 -5.56
CA MET A 1 13.49 30.40 -6.70
C MET A 1 13.02 28.98 -6.34
N PHE A 2 13.79 28.18 -5.63
CA PHE A 2 13.43 26.80 -5.24
C PHE A 2 12.08 26.65 -4.49
N ALA A 3 11.79 27.53 -3.53
CA ALA A 3 10.55 27.43 -2.76
C ALA A 3 9.27 27.59 -3.61
N ARG A 4 9.32 28.41 -4.66
CA ARG A 4 8.19 28.57 -5.58
C ARG A 4 8.00 27.35 -6.50
N MET A 5 9.09 26.72 -6.94
CA MET A 5 9.02 25.47 -7.72
C MET A 5 8.43 24.33 -6.89
N LEU A 6 8.84 24.16 -5.65
CA LEU A 6 8.28 23.16 -4.74
C LEU A 6 6.78 23.39 -4.49
N SER A 7 6.37 24.65 -4.30
CA SER A 7 4.95 24.98 -4.11
C SER A 7 4.10 24.67 -5.34
N VAL A 8 4.61 24.97 -6.54
CA VAL A 8 3.91 24.63 -7.80
C VAL A 8 3.84 23.11 -7.98
N PHE A 9 4.94 22.40 -7.73
CA PHE A 9 4.98 20.95 -7.82
C PHE A 9 3.97 20.30 -6.85
N SER A 10 3.95 20.74 -5.57
CA SER A 10 2.97 20.26 -4.59
C SER A 10 1.53 20.52 -5.06
N ALA A 11 1.23 21.71 -5.56
CA ALA A 11 -0.11 22.04 -6.01
C ALA A 11 -0.55 21.21 -7.22
N VAL A 12 0.35 20.92 -8.15
CA VAL A 12 0.06 20.04 -9.31
C VAL A 12 -0.14 18.60 -8.84
N PHE A 13 0.69 18.13 -7.92
CA PHE A 13 0.60 16.78 -7.38
C PHE A 13 -0.71 16.58 -6.60
N ASP A 14 -1.07 17.52 -5.72
CA ASP A 14 -2.32 17.48 -4.96
C ASP A 14 -3.55 17.49 -5.90
N ARG A 15 -3.48 18.29 -6.96
CA ARG A 15 -4.55 18.35 -7.96
C ARG A 15 -4.69 17.04 -8.73
N ALA A 16 -3.59 16.41 -9.10
CA ALA A 16 -3.59 15.11 -9.78
C ALA A 16 -4.15 14.00 -8.87
N GLN A 17 -3.75 13.96 -7.60
CA GLN A 17 -4.29 13.01 -6.63
C GLN A 17 -5.78 13.22 -6.40
N ASN A 18 -6.23 14.45 -6.19
CA ASN A 18 -7.64 14.75 -6.00
C ASN A 18 -8.49 14.37 -7.23
N ALA A 19 -7.97 14.60 -8.45
CA ALA A 19 -8.65 14.18 -9.68
C ALA A 19 -8.75 12.66 -9.79
N ALA A 20 -7.72 11.92 -9.41
CA ALA A 20 -7.75 10.45 -9.38
C ALA A 20 -8.77 9.92 -8.36
N MET A 21 -8.78 10.47 -7.16
CA MET A 21 -9.76 10.13 -6.12
C MET A 21 -11.19 10.41 -6.57
N HIS A 22 -11.43 11.58 -7.20
CA HIS A 22 -12.73 11.91 -7.73
C HIS A 22 -13.21 10.91 -8.79
N ARG A 23 -12.33 10.47 -9.68
CA ARG A 23 -12.64 9.42 -10.68
C ARG A 23 -12.99 8.08 -10.06
N LEU A 24 -12.30 7.68 -8.98
CA LEU A 24 -12.61 6.45 -8.25
C LEU A 24 -13.98 6.53 -7.59
N HIS A 25 -14.30 7.64 -6.93
CA HIS A 25 -15.62 7.86 -6.35
C HIS A 25 -16.74 7.87 -7.41
N GLU A 26 -16.48 8.47 -8.55
CA GLU A 26 -17.44 8.49 -9.66
C GLU A 26 -17.63 7.08 -10.24
N ALA A 27 -16.55 6.31 -10.42
CA ALA A 27 -16.64 4.93 -10.88
C ALA A 27 -17.40 4.03 -9.90
N GLN A 28 -17.27 4.27 -8.59
CA GLN A 28 -18.06 3.57 -7.58
C GLN A 28 -19.54 4.02 -7.65
N ARG A 29 -19.81 5.31 -7.74
CA ARG A 29 -21.17 5.85 -7.83
C ARG A 29 -21.93 5.37 -9.07
N THR A 30 -21.22 5.19 -10.18
CA THR A 30 -21.79 4.69 -11.44
C THR A 30 -21.83 3.16 -11.53
N GLY A 31 -21.36 2.45 -10.51
CA GLY A 31 -21.38 0.98 -10.46
C GLY A 31 -20.31 0.29 -11.30
N HIS A 32 -19.34 1.03 -11.87
CA HIS A 32 -18.22 0.44 -12.60
C HIS A 32 -17.27 -0.34 -11.69
N ILE A 33 -17.14 0.08 -10.44
CA ILE A 33 -16.43 -0.65 -9.38
C ILE A 33 -17.34 -0.78 -8.17
N LYS A 34 -17.26 -1.90 -7.47
CA LYS A 34 -18.09 -2.15 -6.27
C LYS A 34 -17.64 -1.29 -5.08
N CYS A 35 -16.34 -1.25 -4.85
CA CYS A 35 -15.72 -0.48 -3.79
C CYS A 35 -14.24 -0.26 -4.10
N PHE A 36 -13.60 0.62 -3.35
CA PHE A 36 -12.15 0.78 -3.36
C PHE A 36 -11.66 1.17 -1.97
N ILE A 37 -10.40 0.87 -1.68
CA ILE A 37 -9.68 1.37 -0.52
C ILE A 37 -8.43 2.11 -0.99
N PHE A 38 -8.00 3.10 -0.22
CA PHE A 38 -6.83 3.90 -0.55
C PHE A 38 -5.93 4.04 0.69
N PRO A 39 -5.16 2.99 1.03
CA PRO A 39 -4.19 3.06 2.12
C PRO A 39 -3.00 3.95 1.72
N TYR A 40 -2.57 4.82 2.62
CA TYR A 40 -1.34 5.61 2.45
C TYR A 40 -0.63 5.80 3.79
N LEU A 41 0.69 5.81 3.78
CA LEU A 41 1.51 5.79 5.00
C LEU A 41 1.25 6.96 5.94
N GLY A 42 0.88 8.12 5.40
CA GLY A 42 0.56 9.32 6.16
C GLY A 42 -0.85 9.37 6.77
N GLN A 43 -1.64 8.31 6.62
CA GLN A 43 -3.00 8.25 7.15
C GLN A 43 -3.02 8.42 8.66
N GLN A 44 -3.98 9.19 9.18
CA GLN A 44 -4.09 9.47 10.60
C GLN A 44 -4.64 8.23 11.34
N ASP A 45 -3.92 7.79 12.37
CA ASP A 45 -4.22 6.57 13.11
C ASP A 45 -5.62 6.63 13.78
N ARG A 46 -6.01 7.81 14.27
CA ARG A 46 -7.32 8.06 14.89
C ARG A 46 -8.53 7.92 13.95
N GLN A 47 -8.29 7.94 12.64
CA GLN A 47 -9.33 7.82 11.61
C GLN A 47 -9.46 6.40 11.08
N LEU A 48 -8.63 5.48 11.57
CA LEU A 48 -8.67 4.09 11.14
C LEU A 48 -9.81 3.34 11.84
N PRO A 49 -10.56 2.51 11.11
CA PRO A 49 -11.55 1.63 11.70
C PRO A 49 -10.85 0.47 12.40
N ASN A 50 -10.99 0.35 13.71
CA ASN A 50 -10.43 -0.76 14.51
C ASN A 50 -8.93 -1.03 14.23
N PRO A 51 -8.04 -0.05 14.51
CA PRO A 51 -6.61 -0.24 14.28
C PRO A 51 -6.07 -1.36 15.19
N PRO A 52 -5.11 -2.17 14.72
CA PRO A 52 -4.48 -3.19 15.54
C PRO A 52 -3.68 -2.56 16.68
N ALA A 53 -3.53 -3.28 17.80
CA ALA A 53 -2.84 -2.77 18.98
C ALA A 53 -1.34 -2.51 18.73
N ASP A 54 -0.75 -3.25 17.81
CA ASP A 54 0.66 -3.17 17.38
C ASP A 54 0.86 -2.28 16.14
N LEU A 55 -0.10 -1.40 15.82
CA LEU A 55 0.01 -0.50 14.69
C LEU A 55 1.28 0.35 14.76
N VAL A 56 2.11 0.27 13.72
CA VAL A 56 3.22 1.22 13.54
C VAL A 56 2.64 2.61 13.38
N ARG A 57 3.00 3.53 14.28
CA ARG A 57 2.40 4.86 14.36
C ARG A 57 2.75 5.73 13.16
N ARG A 58 1.84 6.63 12.82
CA ARG A 58 2.07 7.62 11.76
C ARG A 58 3.33 8.45 11.99
N GLU A 59 3.54 8.89 13.23
CA GLU A 59 4.69 9.70 13.62
C GLU A 59 6.01 8.98 13.37
N GLU A 60 6.06 7.66 13.61
CA GLU A 60 7.23 6.83 13.32
C GLU A 60 7.49 6.75 11.82
N ALA A 61 6.46 6.51 11.01
CA ALA A 61 6.61 6.48 9.56
C ALA A 61 7.04 7.84 8.96
N HIS A 62 6.59 8.94 9.55
CA HIS A 62 6.99 10.29 9.15
C HIS A 62 8.40 10.69 9.60
N ALA A 63 9.00 9.98 10.55
CA ALA A 63 10.35 10.27 11.02
C ALA A 63 11.42 9.95 9.98
N TYR A 64 11.12 9.11 8.98
CA TYR A 64 12.07 8.81 7.91
C TYR A 64 12.20 10.01 6.96
N PRO A 65 13.42 10.52 6.74
CA PRO A 65 13.65 11.65 5.86
C PRO A 65 13.47 11.24 4.38
N THR A 66 12.74 12.04 3.62
CA THR A 66 12.65 11.87 2.16
C THR A 66 13.96 12.32 1.53
N ASN A 67 14.83 11.37 1.20
CA ASN A 67 16.11 11.60 0.53
C ASN A 67 16.33 10.55 -0.58
N PHE A 68 17.39 10.71 -1.37
CA PHE A 68 17.76 9.77 -2.44
C PHE A 68 18.79 8.72 -2.01
N ASN A 69 19.08 8.60 -0.73
CA ASN A 69 19.98 7.58 -0.20
C ASN A 69 19.27 6.22 -0.15
N ALA A 70 20.04 5.13 -0.15
CA ALA A 70 19.51 3.80 0.09
C ALA A 70 18.79 3.76 1.45
N MET A 71 17.57 3.22 1.47
CA MET A 71 16.80 3.05 2.70
C MET A 71 17.38 1.90 3.51
N PRO A 72 17.67 2.06 4.81
CA PRO A 72 18.06 0.96 5.69
C PRO A 72 16.95 -0.10 5.79
N ASP A 73 17.32 -1.37 5.89
CA ASP A 73 16.39 -2.51 5.93
C ASP A 73 15.34 -2.38 7.05
N GLU A 74 15.75 -1.91 8.22
CA GLU A 74 14.83 -1.64 9.34
C GLU A 74 13.70 -0.68 8.96
N TRP A 75 13.98 0.34 8.15
CA TRP A 75 12.97 1.28 7.70
C TRP A 75 12.08 0.68 6.62
N ILE A 76 12.65 -0.15 5.73
CA ILE A 76 11.88 -0.90 4.73
C ILE A 76 10.87 -1.80 5.43
N GLU A 77 11.29 -2.57 6.42
CA GLU A 77 10.43 -3.45 7.20
C GLU A 77 9.32 -2.67 7.93
N ARG A 78 9.69 -1.60 8.62
CA ARG A 78 8.74 -0.77 9.39
C ARG A 78 7.68 -0.10 8.51
N LEU A 79 8.09 0.49 7.39
CA LEU A 79 7.16 1.13 6.45
C LEU A 79 6.28 0.10 5.74
N SER A 80 6.83 -1.07 5.38
CA SER A 80 6.10 -2.18 4.79
C SER A 80 5.06 -2.74 5.76
N LEU A 81 5.44 -2.95 7.02
CA LEU A 81 4.53 -3.40 8.07
C LEU A 81 3.36 -2.42 8.25
N ARG A 82 3.66 -1.11 8.32
CA ARG A 82 2.59 -0.12 8.38
C ARG A 82 1.67 -0.18 7.16
N GLY A 83 2.22 -0.30 5.97
CA GLY A 83 1.44 -0.42 4.73
C GLY A 83 0.50 -1.63 4.75
N GLU A 84 0.99 -2.77 5.21
CA GLU A 84 0.21 -3.99 5.38
C GLU A 84 -0.92 -3.80 6.42
N GLN A 85 -0.59 -3.28 7.60
CA GLN A 85 -1.55 -3.03 8.68
C GLN A 85 -2.67 -2.08 8.24
N LEU A 86 -2.34 -0.98 7.54
CA LEU A 86 -3.32 -0.05 7.00
C LEU A 86 -4.22 -0.72 5.96
N THR A 87 -3.64 -1.48 5.04
CA THR A 87 -4.37 -2.18 4.00
C THR A 87 -5.34 -3.18 4.58
N LEU A 88 -4.89 -4.02 5.52
CA LEU A 88 -5.74 -5.01 6.19
C LEU A 88 -6.84 -4.35 7.02
N CYS A 89 -6.54 -3.29 7.72
CA CYS A 89 -7.51 -2.53 8.53
C CYS A 89 -8.64 -1.99 7.64
N LEU A 90 -8.30 -1.32 6.56
CA LEU A 90 -9.29 -0.77 5.61
C LEU A 90 -10.02 -1.87 4.86
N ALA A 91 -9.33 -2.93 4.43
CA ALA A 91 -9.95 -4.04 3.73
C ALA A 91 -10.99 -4.76 4.60
N ARG A 92 -10.68 -5.02 5.86
CA ARG A 92 -11.64 -5.63 6.80
C ARG A 92 -12.87 -4.77 7.03
N ALA A 93 -12.71 -3.45 7.03
CA ALA A 93 -13.81 -2.52 7.26
C ALA A 93 -14.70 -2.31 6.03
N TYR A 94 -14.11 -2.23 4.84
CA TYR A 94 -14.82 -1.80 3.63
C TYR A 94 -15.03 -2.89 2.58
N ILE A 95 -14.23 -3.95 2.61
CA ILE A 95 -14.30 -5.08 1.65
C ILE A 95 -14.08 -6.43 2.36
N PRO A 96 -14.88 -6.76 3.40
CA PRO A 96 -14.67 -7.96 4.22
C PRO A 96 -14.69 -9.26 3.41
N ASP A 97 -15.49 -9.32 2.35
CA ASP A 97 -15.61 -10.52 1.52
C ASP A 97 -14.28 -10.93 0.88
N LEU A 98 -13.49 -9.96 0.40
CA LEU A 98 -12.17 -10.24 -0.19
C LEU A 98 -11.16 -10.75 0.86
N VAL A 99 -11.28 -10.28 2.10
CA VAL A 99 -10.39 -10.73 3.19
C VAL A 99 -10.72 -12.16 3.59
N GLN A 100 -11.99 -12.53 3.64
CA GLN A 100 -12.41 -13.89 3.96
C GLN A 100 -11.97 -14.90 2.89
N GLU A 101 -12.11 -14.57 1.61
CA GLU A 101 -11.65 -15.44 0.51
C GLU A 101 -10.13 -15.66 0.54
N SER A 102 -9.35 -14.64 0.85
CA SER A 102 -7.89 -14.79 0.94
C SER A 102 -7.47 -15.65 2.13
N CYS A 103 -8.15 -15.57 3.27
CA CYS A 103 -7.91 -16.45 4.41
C CYS A 103 -8.24 -17.92 4.08
N LEU A 104 -9.32 -18.19 3.34
CA LEU A 104 -9.70 -19.54 2.93
C LEU A 104 -8.68 -20.14 1.94
N ARG A 105 -8.15 -19.34 1.02
CA ARG A 105 -7.11 -19.79 0.08
C ARG A 105 -5.76 -20.05 0.77
N SER A 106 -5.40 -19.26 1.77
CA SER A 106 -4.18 -19.46 2.55
C SER A 106 -4.22 -20.70 3.45
N SER A 107 -5.42 -21.16 3.79
CA SER A 107 -5.63 -22.38 4.59
C SER A 107 -5.66 -23.67 3.76
N ALA A 108 -5.56 -23.58 2.43
CA ALA A 108 -5.44 -24.75 1.57
C ALA A 108 -4.02 -25.36 1.71
N PRO A 109 -3.88 -26.64 2.09
CA PRO A 109 -2.58 -27.29 2.21
C PRO A 109 -1.98 -27.50 0.82
N GLY A 110 -1.11 -26.59 0.36
CA GLY A 110 -0.46 -26.77 -0.95
C GLY A 110 0.31 -25.60 -1.55
N CYS A 111 0.14 -24.38 -1.06
CA CYS A 111 0.98 -23.26 -1.55
C CYS A 111 2.25 -23.13 -0.73
N ARG A 112 3.23 -24.00 -0.96
CA ARG A 112 4.61 -23.74 -0.55
C ARG A 112 5.22 -22.71 -1.49
N ALA A 113 5.72 -21.64 -0.92
CA ALA A 113 6.45 -20.55 -1.60
C ALA A 113 7.84 -21.02 -2.09
N ASN A 114 7.94 -22.08 -2.89
CA ASN A 114 9.22 -22.64 -3.34
C ASN A 114 9.33 -22.85 -4.86
N ASP A 115 8.46 -22.27 -5.66
CA ASP A 115 8.53 -22.44 -7.14
C ASP A 115 8.97 -21.18 -7.91
N LEU A 116 9.68 -20.25 -7.27
CA LEU A 116 10.34 -19.14 -7.97
C LEU A 116 11.87 -19.29 -7.92
N GLY A 117 12.42 -20.34 -8.56
CA GLY A 117 13.86 -20.52 -8.53
C GLY A 117 14.41 -21.69 -9.34
N GLN A 118 14.00 -21.84 -10.60
CA GLN A 118 14.85 -22.57 -11.58
C GLN A 118 14.55 -22.04 -12.99
N VAL A 119 15.15 -20.93 -13.32
CA VAL A 119 15.45 -20.61 -14.73
C VAL A 119 16.63 -21.48 -15.11
N GLY A 120 16.36 -22.53 -15.88
CA GLY A 120 17.33 -23.49 -16.33
C GLY A 120 18.42 -22.85 -17.19
N ASP A 121 19.63 -23.14 -16.79
CA ASP A 121 20.86 -22.99 -17.55
C ASP A 121 20.74 -23.87 -18.82
N GLN A 122 20.62 -23.27 -20.00
CA GLN A 122 20.71 -24.01 -21.26
C GLN A 122 22.19 -24.08 -21.68
N PRO A 123 22.73 -25.27 -21.87
CA PRO A 123 24.08 -25.40 -22.41
C PRO A 123 24.10 -25.06 -23.89
N SER A 124 24.96 -24.14 -24.27
CA SER A 124 25.39 -23.86 -25.64
C SER A 124 26.01 -25.12 -26.25
N ASN A 125 25.43 -25.56 -27.37
CA ASN A 125 25.96 -26.66 -28.17
C ASN A 125 26.77 -26.09 -29.35
N PRO A 126 27.86 -26.76 -29.79
CA PRO A 126 28.92 -26.28 -30.69
C PRO A 126 28.49 -26.08 -32.12
#